data_0b98aed97fd433be97534b008a537cd0
#
_entry.id   0b98aed97fd433be97534b008a537cd0
#
_cell.length_a   1.000
_cell.length_b   1.000
_cell.length_c   1.000
_cell.angle_alpha   90.00
_cell.angle_beta   90.00
_cell.angle_gamma   90.00
#
_symmetry.space_group_name_H-M   'P 1'
#
loop_
_entity.id
_entity.type
_entity.pdbx_description
1 polymer ?
#
loop_
_entity_poly.entity_id
_entity_poly.type
_entity_poly.pdbx_seq_one_letter_code
_entity_poly.pdbx_strand_id
1 'polypeptide(L)'
;YSMEKREKETFINTNFANAFYFFGFMFLAVYSLNSLSSILTPIAIAILIWFLINAFANQIKRLPFLNPKVGDIIAIPLSLIFIVYSMIEIGSFIASSMLELSSTISQLDSKVNQLIDKLSLMTSFDLATPLQKFFQEFSLSSVINKVIAAFSAIFSNLIQILLYVLFLLIDQRFFKTKLNALFPKQENRNKAEHVLVSISKGIRTYISITTIISLITGFLTYLICEMFSLQGAVLWGF
;
A
#
# COMPACT_ATOMS: atom_id res chain seq x y z
N TYR A 1 14.90 55.57 -18.12
CA TYR A 1 15.72 54.40 -18.57
C TYR A 1 16.43 53.67 -17.41
N SER A 2 16.87 54.38 -16.36
CA SER A 2 17.54 53.74 -15.21
C SER A 2 16.58 53.05 -14.21
N MET A 3 15.36 53.52 -14.08
CA MET A 3 14.36 52.94 -13.15
C MET A 3 13.80 51.65 -13.69
N GLU A 4 13.48 51.56 -14.96
CA GLU A 4 12.96 50.35 -15.63
C GLU A 4 13.98 49.20 -15.62
N LYS A 5 15.27 49.50 -15.70
CA LYS A 5 16.33 48.50 -15.60
C LYS A 5 16.46 47.92 -14.18
N ARG A 6 16.30 48.76 -13.14
CA ARG A 6 16.30 48.34 -11.74
C ARG A 6 15.09 47.47 -11.38
N GLU A 7 13.90 47.81 -11.88
CA GLU A 7 12.71 46.99 -11.68
C GLU A 7 12.86 45.59 -12.32
N LYS A 8 13.38 45.50 -13.55
CA LYS A 8 13.63 44.23 -14.22
C LYS A 8 14.68 43.39 -13.48
N GLU A 9 15.77 43.97 -13.02
CA GLU A 9 16.80 43.26 -12.25
C GLU A 9 16.28 42.75 -10.89
N THR A 10 15.44 43.55 -10.22
CA THR A 10 14.81 43.11 -8.94
C THR A 10 13.79 42.02 -9.18
N PHE A 11 13.01 42.09 -10.26
CA PHE A 11 11.99 41.09 -10.60
C PHE A 11 12.61 39.74 -10.98
N ILE A 12 13.69 39.74 -11.76
CA ILE A 12 14.43 38.53 -12.15
C ILE A 12 15.08 37.92 -10.91
N ASN A 13 15.68 38.70 -10.04
CA ASN A 13 16.34 38.21 -8.83
C ASN A 13 15.35 37.59 -7.84
N THR A 14 14.16 38.19 -7.70
CA THR A 14 13.10 37.67 -6.81
C THR A 14 12.53 36.34 -7.34
N ASN A 15 12.30 36.24 -8.65
CA ASN A 15 11.79 35.01 -9.27
C ASN A 15 12.82 33.88 -9.20
N PHE A 16 14.10 34.17 -9.41
CA PHE A 16 15.18 33.22 -9.29
C PHE A 16 15.34 32.71 -7.83
N ALA A 17 15.29 33.63 -6.86
CA ALA A 17 15.31 33.31 -5.45
C ALA A 17 14.11 32.42 -5.05
N ASN A 18 12.91 32.77 -5.50
CA ASN A 18 11.70 31.96 -5.23
C ASN A 18 11.79 30.56 -5.85
N ALA A 19 12.30 30.47 -7.08
CA ALA A 19 12.54 29.18 -7.74
C ALA A 19 13.58 28.35 -6.96
N PHE A 20 14.68 28.97 -6.54
CA PHE A 20 15.71 28.30 -5.73
C PHE A 20 15.16 27.78 -4.40
N TYR A 21 14.39 28.60 -3.67
CA TYR A 21 13.75 28.15 -2.43
C TYR A 21 12.72 27.05 -2.67
N PHE A 22 11.96 27.12 -3.76
CA PHE A 22 11.00 26.06 -4.10
C PHE A 22 11.70 24.72 -4.39
N PHE A 23 12.73 24.73 -5.23
CA PHE A 23 13.50 23.52 -5.54
C PHE A 23 14.27 23.00 -4.32
N GLY A 24 14.85 23.91 -3.52
CA GLY A 24 15.52 23.57 -2.26
C GLY A 24 14.56 22.93 -1.26
N PHE A 25 13.37 23.49 -1.10
CA PHE A 25 12.32 22.92 -0.25
C PHE A 25 11.86 21.55 -0.77
N MET A 26 11.64 21.42 -2.08
CA MET A 26 11.23 20.16 -2.70
C MET A 26 12.30 19.06 -2.50
N PHE A 27 13.57 19.41 -2.71
CA PHE A 27 14.69 18.50 -2.47
C PHE A 27 14.76 18.06 -1.00
N LEU A 28 14.68 19.01 -0.05
CA LEU A 28 14.68 18.72 1.37
C LEU A 28 13.46 17.86 1.77
N ALA A 29 12.27 18.14 1.21
CA ALA A 29 11.08 17.35 1.45
C ALA A 29 11.25 15.90 0.99
N VAL A 30 11.72 15.68 -0.25
CA VAL A 30 11.96 14.33 -0.78
C VAL A 30 13.04 13.62 0.03
N TYR A 31 14.14 14.29 0.38
CA TYR A 31 15.20 13.72 1.18
C TYR A 31 14.70 13.32 2.58
N SER A 32 13.92 14.20 3.24
CA SER A 32 13.32 13.91 4.55
C SER A 32 12.33 12.75 4.48
N LEU A 33 11.47 12.69 3.47
CA LEU A 33 10.54 11.58 3.27
C LEU A 33 11.27 10.26 3.07
N ASN A 34 12.35 10.26 2.30
CA ASN A 34 13.16 9.06 2.08
C ASN A 34 13.87 8.60 3.37
N SER A 35 14.49 9.55 4.10
CA SER A 35 15.16 9.25 5.37
C SER A 35 14.19 8.75 6.46
N LEU A 36 12.96 9.25 6.47
CA LEU A 36 11.93 8.89 7.45
C LEU A 36 11.03 7.74 6.97
N SER A 37 11.30 7.15 5.81
CA SER A 37 10.46 6.10 5.21
C SER A 37 10.26 4.89 6.14
N SER A 38 11.27 4.52 6.91
CA SER A 38 11.20 3.43 7.89
C SER A 38 10.15 3.66 9.01
N ILE A 39 9.85 4.92 9.31
CA ILE A 39 8.85 5.31 10.31
C ILE A 39 7.51 5.64 9.63
N LEU A 40 7.55 6.35 8.51
CA LEU A 40 6.35 6.80 7.80
C LEU A 40 5.57 5.64 7.18
N THR A 41 6.26 4.62 6.67
CA THR A 41 5.60 3.45 6.06
C THR A 41 4.73 2.69 7.07
N PRO A 42 5.21 2.29 8.27
CA PRO A 42 4.37 1.68 9.29
C PRO A 42 3.20 2.57 9.74
N ILE A 43 3.39 3.89 9.82
CA ILE A 43 2.30 4.83 10.16
C ILE A 43 1.23 4.85 9.07
N ALA A 44 1.63 4.91 7.80
CA ALA A 44 0.68 4.89 6.67
C ALA A 44 -0.14 3.59 6.67
N ILE A 45 0.51 2.45 6.88
CA ILE A 45 -0.17 1.15 6.99
C ILE A 45 -1.10 1.14 8.21
N ALA A 46 -0.67 1.67 9.35
CA ALA A 46 -1.51 1.76 10.55
C ALA A 46 -2.76 2.61 10.33
N ILE A 47 -2.67 3.71 9.59
CA ILE A 47 -3.82 4.54 9.22
C ILE A 47 -4.81 3.74 8.36
N LEU A 48 -4.34 2.98 7.37
CA LEU A 48 -5.19 2.13 6.53
C LEU A 48 -5.90 1.06 7.37
N ILE A 49 -5.16 0.37 8.25
CA ILE A 49 -5.73 -0.64 9.15
C ILE A 49 -6.74 -0.01 10.10
N TRP A 50 -6.46 1.17 10.66
CA TRP A 50 -7.40 1.91 11.49
C TRP A 50 -8.71 2.24 10.75
N PHE A 51 -8.62 2.64 9.46
CA PHE A 51 -9.82 2.84 8.62
C PHE A 51 -10.60 1.54 8.42
N LEU A 52 -9.91 0.42 8.15
CA LEU A 52 -10.53 -0.89 8.00
C LEU A 52 -11.24 -1.32 9.29
N ILE A 53 -10.58 -1.20 10.45
CA ILE A 53 -11.18 -1.51 11.76
C ILE A 53 -12.47 -0.72 11.98
N ASN A 54 -12.44 0.58 11.71
CA ASN A 54 -13.63 1.43 11.86
C ASN A 54 -14.74 1.08 10.85
N ALA A 55 -14.36 0.69 9.63
CA ALA A 55 -15.33 0.25 8.63
C ALA A 55 -16.03 -1.05 9.07
N PHE A 56 -15.28 -2.07 9.52
CA PHE A 56 -15.82 -3.32 10.05
C PHE A 56 -16.62 -3.10 11.33
N ALA A 57 -16.11 -2.31 12.26
CA ALA A 57 -16.83 -1.98 13.50
C ALA A 57 -18.20 -1.35 13.21
N ASN A 58 -18.28 -0.46 12.21
CA ASN A 58 -19.54 0.14 11.79
C ASN A 58 -20.50 -0.87 11.14
N GLN A 59 -20.00 -1.90 10.46
CA GLN A 59 -20.83 -2.99 9.93
C GLN A 59 -21.38 -3.85 11.08
N ILE A 60 -20.53 -4.20 12.05
CA ILE A 60 -20.93 -4.98 13.23
C ILE A 60 -22.02 -4.24 14.01
N LYS A 61 -21.90 -2.92 14.20
CA LYS A 61 -22.91 -2.10 14.89
C LYS A 61 -24.27 -2.06 14.18
N ARG A 62 -24.32 -2.33 12.89
CA ARG A 62 -25.56 -2.38 12.09
C ARG A 62 -26.29 -3.72 12.17
N LEU A 63 -25.69 -4.75 12.78
CA LEU A 63 -26.33 -6.05 12.92
C LEU A 63 -27.55 -5.95 13.85
N PRO A 64 -28.72 -6.41 13.40
CA PRO A 64 -29.98 -6.23 14.13
C PRO A 64 -30.03 -7.01 15.46
N PHE A 65 -29.13 -7.95 15.66
CA PHE A 65 -29.07 -8.79 16.85
C PHE A 65 -28.24 -8.20 18.00
N LEU A 66 -27.50 -7.10 17.78
CA LEU A 66 -26.66 -6.49 18.81
C LEU A 66 -27.38 -5.30 19.45
N ASN A 67 -27.44 -5.31 20.79
CA ASN A 67 -27.86 -4.14 21.53
C ASN A 67 -26.91 -2.96 21.25
N PRO A 68 -27.40 -1.75 20.89
CA PRO A 68 -26.54 -0.63 20.46
C PRO A 68 -25.46 -0.26 21.49
N LYS A 69 -25.74 -0.36 22.79
CA LYS A 69 -24.75 -0.08 23.84
C LYS A 69 -23.60 -1.13 23.88
N VAL A 70 -23.94 -2.40 23.64
CA VAL A 70 -22.97 -3.50 23.62
C VAL A 70 -22.16 -3.46 22.31
N GLY A 71 -22.83 -3.15 21.20
CA GLY A 71 -22.19 -2.98 19.89
C GLY A 71 -21.10 -1.91 19.90
N ASP A 72 -21.30 -0.79 20.61
CA ASP A 72 -20.31 0.28 20.70
C ASP A 72 -19.04 -0.10 21.45
N ILE A 73 -19.14 -1.00 22.43
CA ILE A 73 -18.01 -1.44 23.26
C ILE A 73 -17.24 -2.58 22.56
N ILE A 74 -17.96 -3.53 21.96
CA ILE A 74 -17.38 -4.79 21.45
C ILE A 74 -16.94 -4.68 19.98
N ALA A 75 -17.57 -3.80 19.19
CA ALA A 75 -17.32 -3.75 17.75
C ALA A 75 -15.85 -3.43 17.40
N ILE A 76 -15.21 -2.51 18.09
CA ILE A 76 -13.82 -2.14 17.82
C ILE A 76 -12.84 -3.28 18.18
N PRO A 77 -12.86 -3.85 19.41
CA PRO A 77 -12.02 -4.98 19.75
C PRO A 77 -12.22 -6.19 18.83
N LEU A 78 -13.47 -6.52 18.51
CA LEU A 78 -13.78 -7.65 17.63
C LEU A 78 -13.26 -7.41 16.21
N SER A 79 -13.41 -6.18 15.69
CA SER A 79 -12.86 -5.82 14.37
C SER A 79 -11.34 -5.84 14.35
N LEU A 80 -10.69 -5.41 15.43
CA LEU A 80 -9.23 -5.48 15.57
C LEU A 80 -8.75 -6.94 15.53
N ILE A 81 -9.34 -7.81 16.34
CA ILE A 81 -8.99 -9.25 16.38
C ILE A 81 -9.21 -9.88 15.01
N PHE A 82 -10.36 -9.60 14.36
CA PHE A 82 -10.67 -10.14 13.04
C PHE A 82 -9.65 -9.70 11.99
N ILE A 83 -9.28 -8.43 11.96
CA ILE A 83 -8.33 -7.91 10.97
C ILE A 83 -6.92 -8.47 11.22
N VAL A 84 -6.47 -8.53 12.47
CA VAL A 84 -5.15 -9.11 12.81
C VAL A 84 -5.11 -10.59 12.43
N TYR A 85 -6.16 -11.34 12.77
CA TYR A 85 -6.27 -12.75 12.39
C TYR A 85 -6.23 -12.91 10.86
N SER A 86 -7.05 -12.13 10.13
CA SER A 86 -7.06 -12.15 8.67
C SER A 86 -5.70 -11.82 8.06
N MET A 87 -4.97 -10.85 8.62
CA MET A 87 -3.60 -10.52 8.16
C MET A 87 -2.64 -11.70 8.33
N ILE A 88 -2.71 -12.39 9.46
CA ILE A 88 -1.85 -13.57 9.74
C ILE A 88 -2.19 -14.68 8.74
N GLU A 89 -3.46 -15.01 8.55
CA GLU A 89 -3.90 -16.06 7.61
C GLU A 89 -3.51 -15.75 6.17
N ILE A 90 -3.78 -14.53 5.72
CA ILE A 90 -3.40 -14.06 4.37
C ILE A 90 -1.88 -14.13 4.20
N GLY A 91 -1.12 -13.69 5.19
CA GLY A 91 0.34 -13.74 5.15
C GLY A 91 0.88 -15.15 5.10
N SER A 92 0.35 -16.07 5.88
CA SER A 92 0.74 -17.49 5.89
C SER A 92 0.40 -18.15 4.55
N PHE A 93 -0.79 -17.87 4.01
CA PHE A 93 -1.22 -18.35 2.70
C PHE A 93 -0.29 -17.87 1.58
N ILE A 94 0.04 -16.58 1.56
CA ILE A 94 0.97 -16.03 0.55
C ILE A 94 2.35 -16.65 0.70
N ALA A 95 2.87 -16.76 1.93
CA ALA A 95 4.19 -17.34 2.16
C ALA A 95 4.28 -18.80 1.68
N SER A 96 3.29 -19.64 2.01
CA SER A 96 3.25 -21.04 1.57
C SER A 96 3.11 -21.16 0.05
N SER A 97 2.21 -20.37 -0.55
CA SER A 97 2.00 -20.37 -1.99
C SER A 97 3.22 -19.87 -2.78
N MET A 98 3.95 -18.90 -2.22
CA MET A 98 5.19 -18.38 -2.83
C MET A 98 6.32 -19.41 -2.78
N LEU A 99 6.42 -20.21 -1.71
CA LEU A 99 7.40 -21.29 -1.62
C LEU A 99 7.12 -22.37 -2.66
N GLU A 100 5.86 -22.77 -2.83
CA GLU A 100 5.44 -23.73 -3.84
C GLU A 100 5.72 -23.21 -5.25
N LEU A 101 5.38 -21.96 -5.53
CA LEU A 101 5.63 -21.33 -6.82
C LEU A 101 7.13 -21.18 -7.11
N SER A 102 7.94 -20.84 -6.11
CA SER A 102 9.40 -20.72 -6.24
C SER A 102 10.05 -22.04 -6.69
N SER A 103 9.57 -23.17 -6.14
CA SER A 103 10.06 -24.49 -6.57
C SER A 103 9.70 -24.82 -8.01
N THR A 104 8.49 -24.46 -8.43
CA THR A 104 7.98 -24.67 -9.79
C THR A 104 8.76 -23.81 -10.81
N ILE A 105 9.03 -22.55 -10.44
CA ILE A 105 9.79 -21.63 -11.32
C ILE A 105 11.23 -22.05 -11.46
N SER A 106 11.87 -22.51 -10.40
CA SER A 106 13.24 -23.06 -10.51
C SER A 106 13.32 -24.25 -11.48
N GLN A 107 12.27 -25.07 -11.56
CA GLN A 107 12.17 -26.15 -12.55
C GLN A 107 11.94 -25.60 -13.96
N LEU A 108 11.14 -24.55 -14.11
CA LEU A 108 10.93 -23.88 -15.40
C LEU A 108 12.21 -23.20 -15.90
N ASP A 109 12.92 -22.49 -15.04
CA ASP A 109 14.20 -21.85 -15.38
C ASP A 109 15.22 -22.90 -15.86
N SER A 110 15.27 -24.06 -15.22
CA SER A 110 16.15 -25.15 -15.65
C SER A 110 15.75 -25.74 -17.02
N LYS A 111 14.44 -25.88 -17.28
CA LYS A 111 13.94 -26.37 -18.58
C LYS A 111 14.17 -25.35 -19.69
N VAL A 112 13.95 -24.05 -19.40
CA VAL A 112 14.23 -22.97 -20.36
C VAL A 112 15.71 -22.95 -20.74
N ASN A 113 16.63 -23.05 -19.77
CA ASN A 113 18.05 -23.12 -20.05
C ASN A 113 18.41 -24.36 -20.89
N GLN A 114 17.85 -25.53 -20.60
CA GLN A 114 18.03 -26.73 -21.41
C GLN A 114 17.53 -26.57 -22.86
N LEU A 115 16.41 -25.86 -23.05
CA LEU A 115 15.88 -25.58 -24.39
C LEU A 115 16.78 -24.59 -25.14
N ILE A 116 17.29 -23.55 -24.47
CA ILE A 116 18.24 -22.60 -25.04
C ILE A 116 19.53 -23.33 -25.49
N ASP A 117 20.05 -24.20 -24.62
CA ASP A 117 21.24 -25.00 -24.92
C ASP A 117 21.02 -25.93 -26.13
N LYS A 118 19.85 -26.59 -26.21
CA LYS A 118 19.50 -27.40 -27.38
C LYS A 118 19.34 -26.59 -28.65
N LEU A 119 18.72 -25.41 -28.58
CA LEU A 119 18.56 -24.51 -29.72
C LEU A 119 19.90 -23.96 -30.20
N SER A 120 20.84 -23.66 -29.30
CA SER A 120 22.19 -23.18 -29.65
C SER A 120 23.01 -24.26 -30.34
N LEU A 121 22.80 -25.53 -30.03
CA LEU A 121 23.43 -26.66 -30.69
C LEU A 121 22.85 -26.94 -32.10
N MET A 122 21.60 -26.56 -32.34
CA MET A 122 20.91 -26.80 -33.63
C MET A 122 21.04 -25.64 -34.63
N THR A 123 21.42 -24.46 -34.16
CA THR A 123 21.46 -23.24 -34.97
C THR A 123 22.86 -22.63 -34.89
N SER A 124 23.48 -22.36 -36.02
CA SER A 124 24.78 -21.67 -36.10
C SER A 124 24.74 -20.18 -35.69
N PHE A 125 23.59 -19.71 -35.22
CA PHE A 125 23.39 -18.34 -34.72
C PHE A 125 23.42 -18.34 -33.19
N ASP A 126 24.23 -17.45 -32.61
CA ASP A 126 24.24 -17.22 -31.16
C ASP A 126 22.98 -16.50 -30.71
N LEU A 127 21.87 -17.27 -30.62
CA LEU A 127 20.62 -16.82 -30.01
C LEU A 127 20.62 -17.01 -28.49
N ALA A 128 21.58 -17.79 -27.97
CA ALA A 128 21.65 -18.13 -26.57
C ALA A 128 21.92 -16.89 -25.71
N THR A 129 22.87 -16.06 -26.09
CA THR A 129 23.29 -14.87 -25.34
C THR A 129 22.17 -13.82 -25.18
N PRO A 130 21.43 -13.39 -26.22
CA PRO A 130 20.34 -12.43 -26.06
C PRO A 130 19.11 -13.01 -25.33
N LEU A 131 18.78 -14.30 -25.55
CA LEU A 131 17.72 -14.97 -24.87
C LEU A 131 18.02 -15.17 -23.38
N GLN A 132 19.22 -15.60 -23.03
CA GLN A 132 19.65 -15.72 -21.62
C GLN A 132 19.61 -14.38 -20.90
N LYS A 133 20.07 -13.28 -21.52
CA LYS A 133 19.97 -11.94 -20.94
C LYS A 133 18.52 -11.53 -20.70
N PHE A 134 17.65 -11.75 -21.68
CA PHE A 134 16.23 -11.44 -21.56
C PHE A 134 15.57 -12.22 -20.42
N PHE A 135 15.81 -13.52 -20.31
CA PHE A 135 15.27 -14.34 -19.22
C PHE A 135 15.89 -14.04 -17.86
N GLN A 136 17.17 -13.63 -17.79
CA GLN A 136 17.80 -13.19 -16.55
C GLN A 136 17.27 -11.83 -16.08
N GLU A 137 17.02 -10.90 -17.00
CA GLU A 137 16.40 -9.60 -16.68
C GLU A 137 14.93 -9.76 -16.23
N PHE A 138 14.20 -10.71 -16.83
CA PHE A 138 12.80 -11.06 -16.49
C PHE A 138 12.70 -12.27 -15.56
N SER A 139 13.66 -12.49 -14.65
CA SER A 139 13.58 -13.65 -13.78
C SER A 139 12.34 -13.51 -12.84
N LEU A 140 11.37 -14.40 -13.05
CA LEU A 140 10.20 -14.52 -12.18
C LEU A 140 10.62 -14.72 -10.71
N SER A 141 11.71 -15.44 -10.49
CA SER A 141 12.32 -15.62 -9.16
C SER A 141 12.65 -14.29 -8.48
N SER A 142 13.14 -13.30 -9.22
CA SER A 142 13.46 -11.98 -8.65
C SER A 142 12.20 -11.23 -8.23
N VAL A 143 11.11 -11.36 -8.98
CA VAL A 143 9.81 -10.74 -8.65
C VAL A 143 9.24 -11.39 -7.39
N ILE A 144 9.24 -12.72 -7.32
CA ILE A 144 8.76 -13.47 -6.14
C ILE A 144 9.56 -13.09 -4.91
N ASN A 145 10.90 -13.04 -5.01
CA ASN A 145 11.74 -12.66 -3.88
C ASN A 145 11.45 -11.23 -3.40
N LYS A 146 11.17 -10.28 -4.30
CA LYS A 146 10.75 -8.93 -3.93
C LYS A 146 9.40 -8.92 -3.21
N VAL A 147 8.45 -9.72 -3.67
CA VAL A 147 7.13 -9.86 -3.02
C VAL A 147 7.30 -10.46 -1.62
N ILE A 148 8.05 -11.56 -1.48
CA ILE A 148 8.35 -12.18 -0.18
C ILE A 148 9.03 -11.16 0.75
N ALA A 149 10.01 -10.42 0.26
CA ALA A 149 10.71 -9.40 1.05
C ALA A 149 9.77 -8.27 1.50
N ALA A 150 8.86 -7.82 0.63
CA ALA A 150 7.86 -6.81 0.98
C ALA A 150 6.89 -7.30 2.06
N PHE A 151 6.39 -8.53 1.94
CA PHE A 151 5.55 -9.13 2.97
C PHE A 151 6.32 -9.32 4.29
N SER A 152 7.54 -9.85 4.23
CA SER A 152 8.39 -10.01 5.42
C SER A 152 8.64 -8.69 6.13
N ALA A 153 8.83 -7.60 5.40
CA ALA A 153 8.99 -6.26 5.98
C ALA A 153 7.73 -5.79 6.72
N ILE A 154 6.52 -6.08 6.19
CA ILE A 154 5.26 -5.76 6.87
C ILE A 154 5.15 -6.58 8.17
N PHE A 155 5.41 -7.89 8.13
CA PHE A 155 5.34 -8.75 9.31
C PHE A 155 6.41 -8.41 10.36
N SER A 156 7.62 -8.06 9.94
CA SER A 156 8.68 -7.61 10.86
C SER A 156 8.31 -6.35 11.62
N ASN A 157 7.51 -5.47 11.00
CA ASN A 157 7.04 -4.23 11.63
C ASN A 157 5.64 -4.36 12.25
N LEU A 158 5.05 -5.58 12.30
CA LEU A 158 3.67 -5.78 12.73
C LEU A 158 3.39 -5.23 14.14
N ILE A 159 4.31 -5.47 15.09
CA ILE A 159 4.17 -4.97 16.47
C ILE A 159 4.14 -3.44 16.48
N GLN A 160 5.00 -2.79 15.71
CA GLN A 160 5.06 -1.34 15.59
C GLN A 160 3.78 -0.79 14.93
N ILE A 161 3.30 -1.44 13.87
CA ILE A 161 2.05 -1.08 13.19
C ILE A 161 0.87 -1.20 14.16
N LEU A 162 0.76 -2.30 14.90
CA LEU A 162 -0.30 -2.51 15.89
C LEU A 162 -0.25 -1.47 17.01
N LEU A 163 0.94 -1.10 17.46
CA LEU A 163 1.10 -0.03 18.45
C LEU A 163 0.53 1.30 17.91
N TYR A 164 0.85 1.67 16.67
CA TYR A 164 0.30 2.88 16.04
C TYR A 164 -1.22 2.79 15.87
N VAL A 165 -1.73 1.62 15.47
CA VAL A 165 -3.18 1.39 15.38
C VAL A 165 -3.86 1.59 16.74
N LEU A 166 -3.31 1.04 17.80
CA LEU A 166 -3.84 1.23 19.16
C LEU A 166 -3.84 2.69 19.58
N PHE A 167 -2.75 3.42 19.30
CA PHE A 167 -2.71 4.87 19.54
C PHE A 167 -3.80 5.61 18.76
N LEU A 168 -3.99 5.30 17.49
CA LEU A 168 -5.04 5.90 16.66
C LEU A 168 -6.45 5.59 17.20
N LEU A 169 -6.69 4.35 17.64
CA LEU A 169 -7.97 3.94 18.24
C LEU A 169 -8.26 4.64 19.57
N ILE A 170 -7.25 4.90 20.38
CA ILE A 170 -7.37 5.66 21.62
C ILE A 170 -7.59 7.14 21.30
N ASP A 171 -6.78 7.69 20.41
CA ASP A 171 -6.76 9.11 20.05
C ASP A 171 -8.07 9.57 19.38
N GLN A 172 -8.70 8.69 18.60
CA GLN A 172 -9.97 9.03 17.94
C GLN A 172 -11.08 9.46 18.91
N ARG A 173 -11.04 9.00 20.18
CA ARG A 173 -12.02 9.42 21.20
C ARG A 173 -11.85 10.88 21.59
N PHE A 174 -10.61 11.38 21.55
CA PHE A 174 -10.26 12.76 21.92
C PHE A 174 -10.26 13.72 20.74
N PHE A 175 -10.52 13.20 19.53
CA PHE A 175 -10.38 13.97 18.29
C PHE A 175 -11.25 15.24 18.29
N LYS A 176 -12.53 15.15 18.72
CA LYS A 176 -13.41 16.32 18.81
C LYS A 176 -12.91 17.35 19.82
N THR A 177 -12.40 16.90 20.96
CA THR A 177 -11.84 17.79 21.99
C THR A 177 -10.62 18.53 21.47
N LYS A 178 -9.72 17.83 20.78
CA LYS A 178 -8.53 18.42 20.14
C LYS A 178 -8.92 19.42 19.06
N LEU A 179 -9.92 19.10 18.24
CA LEU A 179 -10.41 19.99 17.20
C LEU A 179 -10.98 21.29 17.80
N ASN A 180 -11.72 21.18 18.89
CA ASN A 180 -12.26 22.33 19.62
C ASN A 180 -11.17 23.22 20.21
N ALA A 181 -10.08 22.63 20.70
CA ALA A 181 -8.93 23.36 21.23
C ALA A 181 -8.13 24.07 20.14
N LEU A 182 -7.94 23.41 18.98
CA LEU A 182 -7.19 23.97 17.87
C LEU A 182 -7.94 25.10 17.15
N PHE A 183 -9.28 25.00 17.08
CA PHE A 183 -10.12 25.97 16.37
C PHE A 183 -11.16 26.59 17.35
N PRO A 184 -10.78 27.61 18.14
CA PRO A 184 -11.69 28.26 19.10
C PRO A 184 -12.88 28.92 18.41
N LYS A 185 -12.68 29.47 17.18
CA LYS A 185 -13.75 30.09 16.40
C LYS A 185 -14.62 29.01 15.74
N GLN A 186 -15.95 29.09 16.00
CA GLN A 186 -16.93 28.11 15.49
C GLN A 186 -16.87 27.94 13.96
N GLU A 187 -16.70 29.05 13.23
CA GLU A 187 -16.66 29.02 11.76
C GLU A 187 -15.48 28.20 11.23
N ASN A 188 -14.28 28.39 11.78
CA ASN A 188 -13.08 27.65 11.39
C ASN A 188 -13.18 26.19 11.78
N ARG A 189 -13.77 25.89 12.92
CA ARG A 189 -14.03 24.53 13.38
C ARG A 189 -14.99 23.79 12.45
N ASN A 190 -16.08 24.42 12.04
CA ASN A 190 -17.04 23.82 11.12
C ASN A 190 -16.38 23.56 9.74
N LYS A 191 -15.53 24.48 9.25
CA LYS A 191 -14.76 24.27 8.02
C LYS A 191 -13.80 23.08 8.16
N ALA A 192 -13.05 23.01 9.26
CA ALA A 192 -12.12 21.91 9.52
C ALA A 192 -12.87 20.56 9.64
N GLU A 193 -13.99 20.51 10.36
CA GLU A 193 -14.82 19.31 10.51
C GLU A 193 -15.37 18.86 9.14
N HIS A 194 -15.87 19.79 8.33
CA HIS A 194 -16.36 19.49 6.98
C HIS A 194 -15.27 18.89 6.09
N VAL A 195 -14.05 19.45 6.10
CA VAL A 195 -12.92 18.94 5.35
C VAL A 195 -12.57 17.51 5.80
N LEU A 196 -12.48 17.27 7.11
CA LEU A 196 -12.15 15.96 7.67
C LEU A 196 -13.20 14.90 7.35
N VAL A 197 -14.49 15.27 7.44
CA VAL A 197 -15.60 14.38 7.06
C VAL A 197 -15.53 14.06 5.56
N SER A 198 -15.23 15.05 4.71
CA SER A 198 -15.11 14.87 3.27
C SER A 198 -13.93 13.95 2.92
N ILE A 199 -12.77 14.14 3.55
CA ILE A 199 -11.61 13.26 3.39
C ILE A 199 -11.96 11.83 3.83
N SER A 200 -12.54 11.66 5.01
CA SER A 200 -12.92 10.33 5.52
C SER A 200 -13.92 9.62 4.61
N LYS A 201 -14.90 10.36 4.07
CA LYS A 201 -15.86 9.83 3.10
C LYS A 201 -15.17 9.42 1.80
N GLY A 202 -14.26 10.27 1.28
CA GLY A 202 -13.47 9.99 0.08
C GLY A 202 -12.64 8.71 0.23
N ILE A 203 -11.90 8.58 1.33
CA ILE A 203 -11.08 7.40 1.61
C ILE A 203 -11.96 6.15 1.73
N ARG A 204 -13.07 6.21 2.45
CA ARG A 204 -14.00 5.07 2.60
C ARG A 204 -14.56 4.63 1.25
N THR A 205 -15.00 5.57 0.42
CA THR A 205 -15.52 5.29 -0.92
C THR A 205 -14.44 4.66 -1.79
N TYR A 206 -13.23 5.22 -1.78
CA TYR A 206 -12.08 4.68 -2.52
C TYR A 206 -11.76 3.23 -2.10
N ILE A 207 -11.62 2.97 -0.80
CA ILE A 207 -11.35 1.62 -0.28
C ILE A 207 -12.45 0.65 -0.70
N SER A 208 -13.74 1.04 -0.56
CA SER A 208 -14.86 0.17 -0.93
C SER A 208 -14.85 -0.16 -2.42
N ILE A 209 -14.68 0.83 -3.28
CA ILE A 209 -14.65 0.63 -4.75
C ILE A 209 -13.44 -0.24 -5.14
N THR A 210 -12.26 0.08 -4.62
CA THR A 210 -11.04 -0.68 -4.91
C THR A 210 -11.18 -2.13 -4.45
N THR A 211 -11.74 -2.38 -3.27
CA THR A 211 -11.97 -3.74 -2.76
C THR A 211 -12.90 -4.53 -3.69
N ILE A 212 -14.01 -3.92 -4.14
CA ILE A 212 -14.95 -4.58 -5.06
C ILE A 212 -14.27 -4.90 -6.40
N ILE A 213 -13.56 -3.93 -6.97
CA ILE A 213 -12.83 -4.13 -8.24
C ILE A 213 -11.79 -5.23 -8.08
N SER A 214 -11.00 -5.21 -6.99
CA SER A 214 -9.98 -6.21 -6.72
C SER A 214 -10.58 -7.61 -6.59
N LEU A 215 -11.71 -7.76 -5.87
CA LEU A 215 -12.40 -9.04 -5.76
C LEU A 215 -12.89 -9.56 -7.11
N ILE A 216 -13.48 -8.69 -7.94
CA ILE A 216 -13.93 -9.07 -9.28
C ILE A 216 -12.74 -9.48 -10.15
N THR A 217 -11.69 -8.66 -10.18
CA THR A 217 -10.48 -8.95 -10.97
C THR A 217 -9.79 -10.22 -10.49
N GLY A 218 -9.63 -10.39 -9.19
CA GLY A 218 -9.04 -11.60 -8.61
C GLY A 218 -9.84 -12.85 -8.94
N PHE A 219 -11.16 -12.79 -8.81
CA PHE A 219 -12.04 -13.91 -9.17
C PHE A 219 -11.95 -14.28 -10.66
N LEU A 220 -11.95 -13.28 -11.55
CA LEU A 220 -11.82 -13.51 -13.00
C LEU A 220 -10.43 -14.11 -13.32
N THR A 221 -9.37 -13.59 -12.71
CA THR A 221 -8.01 -14.12 -12.89
C THR A 221 -7.93 -15.57 -12.41
N TYR A 222 -8.48 -15.87 -11.23
CA TYR A 222 -8.59 -17.25 -10.74
C TYR A 222 -9.27 -18.17 -11.75
N LEU A 223 -10.45 -17.79 -12.27
CA LEU A 223 -11.18 -18.59 -13.25
C LEU A 223 -10.37 -18.84 -14.53
N ILE A 224 -9.71 -17.80 -15.05
CA ILE A 224 -8.87 -17.95 -16.24
C ILE A 224 -7.72 -18.92 -15.97
N CYS A 225 -7.01 -18.74 -14.85
CA CYS A 225 -5.89 -19.63 -14.49
C CYS A 225 -6.35 -21.09 -14.30
N GLU A 226 -7.52 -21.30 -13.70
CA GLU A 226 -8.11 -22.64 -13.52
C GLU A 226 -8.48 -23.29 -14.87
N MET A 227 -9.06 -22.52 -15.80
CA MET A 227 -9.38 -22.99 -17.15
C MET A 227 -8.15 -23.47 -17.92
N PHE A 228 -7.00 -22.84 -17.71
CA PHE A 228 -5.72 -23.24 -18.31
C PHE A 228 -4.91 -24.23 -17.46
N SER A 229 -5.50 -24.76 -16.38
CA SER A 229 -4.84 -25.69 -15.44
C SER A 229 -3.47 -25.18 -14.94
N LEU A 230 -3.36 -23.87 -14.73
CA LEU A 230 -2.14 -23.25 -14.22
C LEU A 230 -1.97 -23.54 -12.73
N GLN A 231 -0.76 -24.00 -12.36
CA GLN A 231 -0.43 -24.21 -10.96
C GLN A 231 -0.49 -22.90 -10.18
N GLY A 232 -1.08 -22.95 -8.99
CA GLY A 232 -1.22 -21.76 -8.14
C GLY A 232 -2.31 -20.77 -8.61
N ALA A 233 -3.37 -21.24 -9.31
CA ALA A 233 -4.47 -20.40 -9.79
C ALA A 233 -5.06 -19.50 -8.70
N VAL A 234 -5.19 -20.00 -7.47
CA VAL A 234 -5.65 -19.23 -6.30
C VAL A 234 -4.70 -18.08 -5.96
N LEU A 235 -3.40 -18.31 -6.06
CA LEU A 235 -2.40 -17.26 -5.81
C LEU A 235 -2.47 -16.13 -6.85
N TRP A 236 -2.65 -16.48 -8.13
CA TRP A 236 -2.78 -15.50 -9.21
C TRP A 236 -4.09 -14.71 -9.15
N GLY A 237 -5.13 -15.32 -8.57
CA GLY A 237 -6.42 -14.67 -8.34
C GLY A 237 -6.48 -13.81 -7.07
N PHE A 238 -5.53 -13.97 -6.16
CA PHE A 238 -5.44 -13.21 -4.91
C PHE A 238 -4.70 -11.89 -5.12
#